data_1938628b81f0ca37b9db7a1458071e05
#
_entry.id   1938628b81f0ca37b9db7a1458071e05
#
_cell.length_a   1.000
_cell.length_b   1.000
_cell.length_c   1.000
_cell.angle_alpha   90.00
_cell.angle_beta   90.00
_cell.angle_gamma   90.00
#
_symmetry.space_group_name_H-M   'P 1'
#
loop_
_entity.id
_entity.type
_entity.pdbx_description
1 polymer ?
#
loop_
_entity_poly.entity_id
_entity_poly.type
_entity_poly.pdbx_seq_one_letter_code
_entity_poly.pdbx_strand_id
1 'polypeptide(L)'
;TALGIKVYLTYDVAATPIVAFGVRTLNAAAAVVVTASHNPPEYNGFKVYWENGAQIIPPHDSGIAAKIDDATTKPLPLMSLDDAKQHGLLVWLEDDYYQTYRKTMNENALLTPDNNTDISIAYTAMHGVGANMAETLLADAGFQKVASVKEQREPDGSFPTVNFPNPEEAGAMDMVMALGKSVDADIACANDPDADRFAVAVKRPDGEYQMLTGDQVGSLFGDYLLEQQPNALVGNTIVSSRMLSSIAKAHGAQYYQTLTGFKWLTNVAMEQETETNPFLFAYEEALGYTVGNKVWDKDGL
;
A
#
# COMPACT_ATOMS: atom_id res chain seq x y z
N THR A 1 13.23 8.39 -21.31
CA THR A 1 13.79 7.66 -22.48
C THR A 1 14.66 8.53 -23.37
N ALA A 2 14.23 9.75 -23.77
CA ALA A 2 15.01 10.63 -24.65
C ALA A 2 16.42 11.01 -24.14
N LEU A 3 16.67 10.86 -22.84
CA LEU A 3 17.99 11.05 -22.22
C LEU A 3 18.80 9.75 -22.06
N GLY A 4 18.42 8.67 -22.74
CA GLY A 4 19.08 7.36 -22.64
C GLY A 4 18.74 6.57 -21.39
N ILE A 5 17.76 7.00 -20.60
CA ILE A 5 17.32 6.30 -19.39
C ILE A 5 16.35 5.19 -19.78
N LYS A 6 16.64 3.95 -19.35
CA LYS A 6 15.72 2.82 -19.51
C LYS A 6 14.56 2.98 -18.52
N VAL A 7 13.34 2.82 -19.01
CA VAL A 7 12.09 2.97 -18.24
C VAL A 7 11.33 1.65 -18.28
N TYR A 8 10.93 1.18 -17.12
CA TYR A 8 9.91 0.16 -16.93
C TYR A 8 8.60 0.87 -16.68
N LEU A 9 7.57 0.60 -17.47
CA LEU A 9 6.28 1.28 -17.40
C LEU A 9 5.16 0.26 -17.27
N THR A 10 4.27 0.47 -16.31
CA THR A 10 3.06 -0.34 -16.21
C THR A 10 2.20 -0.12 -17.47
N TYR A 11 1.64 -1.18 -18.00
CA TYR A 11 0.81 -1.10 -19.23
C TYR A 11 -0.55 -0.46 -18.96
N ASP A 12 -0.98 -0.46 -17.70
CA ASP A 12 -2.23 0.14 -17.24
C ASP A 12 -1.98 0.86 -15.90
N VAL A 13 -3.03 1.45 -15.32
CA VAL A 13 -2.99 2.02 -13.98
C VAL A 13 -2.62 0.93 -12.97
N ALA A 14 -1.79 1.28 -11.99
CA ALA A 14 -1.26 0.32 -11.04
C ALA A 14 -1.30 0.88 -9.61
N ALA A 15 -1.52 0.00 -8.65
CA ALA A 15 -1.44 0.35 -7.24
C ALA A 15 -0.02 0.81 -6.85
N THR A 16 0.04 1.79 -5.97
CA THR A 16 1.30 2.37 -5.47
C THR A 16 2.27 1.30 -4.93
N PRO A 17 1.85 0.32 -4.10
CA PRO A 17 2.76 -0.72 -3.59
C PRO A 17 3.37 -1.60 -4.69
N ILE A 18 2.63 -1.87 -5.77
CA ILE A 18 3.14 -2.66 -6.90
C ILE A 18 4.32 -1.94 -7.57
N VAL A 19 4.26 -0.62 -7.70
CA VAL A 19 5.35 0.18 -8.28
C VAL A 19 6.54 0.27 -7.31
N ALA A 20 6.29 0.47 -6.01
CA ALA A 20 7.34 0.47 -4.98
C ALA A 20 8.09 -0.87 -4.93
N PHE A 21 7.38 -1.99 -5.02
CA PHE A 21 7.95 -3.34 -5.15
C PHE A 21 8.91 -3.47 -6.34
N GLY A 22 8.58 -2.82 -7.46
CA GLY A 22 9.36 -2.85 -8.69
C GLY A 22 10.76 -2.28 -8.56
N VAL A 23 10.99 -1.33 -7.68
CA VAL A 23 12.31 -0.71 -7.53
C VAL A 23 13.37 -1.77 -7.22
N ARG A 24 13.15 -2.58 -6.21
CA ARG A 24 14.09 -3.64 -5.81
C ARG A 24 14.05 -4.85 -6.73
N THR A 25 12.87 -5.25 -7.15
CA THR A 25 12.68 -6.45 -8.00
C THR A 25 13.32 -6.28 -9.38
N LEU A 26 13.26 -5.07 -9.95
CA LEU A 26 13.84 -4.76 -11.26
C LEU A 26 15.23 -4.12 -11.16
N ASN A 27 15.78 -3.96 -9.95
CA ASN A 27 17.01 -3.25 -9.68
C ASN A 27 17.02 -1.85 -10.33
N ALA A 28 15.91 -1.13 -10.17
CA ALA A 28 15.74 0.22 -10.70
C ALA A 28 16.39 1.26 -9.79
N ALA A 29 16.95 2.31 -10.37
CA ALA A 29 17.56 3.40 -9.60
C ALA A 29 16.53 4.27 -8.88
N ALA A 30 15.31 4.34 -9.39
CA ALA A 30 14.21 5.10 -8.80
C ALA A 30 12.88 4.66 -9.43
N ALA A 31 11.77 5.01 -8.79
CA ALA A 31 10.45 4.93 -9.40
C ALA A 31 9.60 6.17 -9.10
N VAL A 32 8.59 6.38 -9.94
CA VAL A 32 7.64 7.48 -9.80
C VAL A 32 6.23 6.92 -9.96
N VAL A 33 5.35 7.27 -9.04
CA VAL A 33 3.90 7.02 -9.14
C VAL A 33 3.19 8.36 -9.25
N VAL A 34 2.46 8.56 -10.34
CA VAL A 34 1.62 9.76 -10.51
C VAL A 34 0.28 9.48 -9.87
N THR A 35 0.02 10.11 -8.72
CA THR A 35 -1.18 9.88 -7.91
C THR A 35 -1.45 11.07 -7.00
N ALA A 36 -2.72 11.38 -6.79
CA ALA A 36 -3.16 12.27 -5.71
C ALA A 36 -3.55 11.47 -4.44
N SER A 37 -3.28 10.14 -4.42
CA SER A 37 -3.66 9.23 -3.33
C SER A 37 -5.18 9.31 -3.07
N HIS A 38 -5.58 9.65 -1.86
CA HIS A 38 -6.96 9.78 -1.41
C HIS A 38 -7.56 11.20 -1.53
N ASN A 39 -6.87 12.12 -2.21
CA ASN A 39 -7.38 13.48 -2.38
C ASN A 39 -8.49 13.56 -3.45
N PRO A 40 -9.36 14.59 -3.40
CA PRO A 40 -10.37 14.84 -4.42
C PRO A 40 -9.80 14.96 -5.85
N PRO A 41 -10.66 14.82 -6.89
CA PRO A 41 -10.23 14.66 -8.29
C PRO A 41 -9.49 15.88 -8.89
N GLU A 42 -9.64 17.07 -8.32
CA GLU A 42 -8.94 18.28 -8.74
C GLU A 42 -7.46 18.32 -8.31
N TYR A 43 -7.05 17.42 -7.41
CA TYR A 43 -5.67 17.31 -6.94
C TYR A 43 -4.86 16.38 -7.83
N ASN A 44 -3.56 16.63 -7.90
CA ASN A 44 -2.59 15.75 -8.52
C ASN A 44 -1.28 15.80 -7.74
N GLY A 45 -0.41 14.82 -8.00
CA GLY A 45 0.90 14.73 -7.36
C GLY A 45 1.69 13.55 -7.88
N PHE A 46 2.83 13.31 -7.27
CA PHE A 46 3.63 12.12 -7.54
C PHE A 46 4.43 11.72 -6.30
N LYS A 47 4.58 10.42 -6.12
CA LYS A 47 5.46 9.80 -5.13
C LYS A 47 6.75 9.39 -5.82
N VAL A 48 7.91 9.62 -5.20
CA VAL A 48 9.22 9.25 -5.73
C VAL A 48 9.88 8.26 -4.79
N TYR A 49 10.32 7.14 -5.34
CA TYR A 49 11.03 6.07 -4.65
C TYR A 49 12.50 6.05 -5.06
N TRP A 50 13.40 5.83 -4.11
CA TRP A 50 14.82 5.69 -4.37
C TRP A 50 15.22 4.23 -4.60
N GLU A 51 16.47 3.97 -4.93
CA GLU A 51 17.00 2.63 -5.21
C GLU A 51 16.80 1.61 -4.08
N ASN A 52 16.62 2.08 -2.85
CA ASN A 52 16.32 1.24 -1.70
C ASN A 52 14.86 0.75 -1.65
N GLY A 53 13.98 1.26 -2.51
CA GLY A 53 12.56 0.93 -2.57
C GLY A 53 11.65 1.77 -1.67
N ALA A 54 12.21 2.65 -0.83
CA ALA A 54 11.45 3.58 0.00
C ALA A 54 11.27 4.94 -0.66
N GLN A 55 10.27 5.71 -0.22
CA GLN A 55 10.12 7.10 -0.65
C GLN A 55 11.33 7.94 -0.24
N ILE A 56 11.66 8.92 -1.10
CA ILE A 56 12.80 9.81 -0.90
C ILE A 56 12.72 10.61 0.39
N ILE A 57 13.89 10.79 1.02
CA ILE A 57 14.12 11.67 2.17
C ILE A 57 15.23 12.65 1.84
N PRO A 58 15.45 13.71 2.66
CA PRO A 58 16.62 14.58 2.48
C PRO A 58 17.95 13.80 2.41
N PRO A 59 18.89 14.19 1.52
CA PRO A 59 18.86 15.38 0.66
C PRO A 59 18.26 15.18 -0.72
N HIS A 60 17.71 13.99 -1.03
CA HIS A 60 17.25 13.64 -2.39
C HIS A 60 16.06 14.49 -2.82
N ASP A 61 15.08 14.72 -1.93
CA ASP A 61 13.89 15.52 -2.19
C ASP A 61 14.23 16.96 -2.65
N SER A 62 15.06 17.65 -1.90
CA SER A 62 15.49 19.01 -2.22
C SER A 62 16.35 19.07 -3.48
N GLY A 63 17.22 18.06 -3.68
CA GLY A 63 18.02 17.94 -4.89
C GLY A 63 17.18 17.73 -6.16
N ILE A 64 16.15 16.91 -6.08
CA ILE A 64 15.21 16.66 -7.17
C ILE A 64 14.36 17.91 -7.45
N ALA A 65 13.81 18.56 -6.42
CA ALA A 65 13.04 19.79 -6.57
C ALA A 65 13.85 20.89 -7.30
N ALA A 66 15.10 21.12 -6.90
CA ALA A 66 15.96 22.08 -7.57
C ALA A 66 16.23 21.73 -9.06
N LYS A 67 16.30 20.44 -9.40
CA LYS A 67 16.47 20.00 -10.79
C LYS A 67 15.18 20.12 -11.61
N ILE A 68 14.02 19.94 -10.99
CA ILE A 68 12.72 20.20 -11.63
C ILE A 68 12.62 21.69 -11.98
N ASP A 69 12.95 22.59 -11.04
CA ASP A 69 12.93 24.05 -11.29
C ASP A 69 13.86 24.43 -12.44
N ASP A 70 15.10 23.90 -12.51
CA ASP A 70 16.02 24.13 -13.63
C ASP A 70 15.46 23.56 -14.95
N ALA A 71 14.83 22.39 -14.92
CA ALA A 71 14.29 21.76 -16.11
C ALA A 71 13.08 22.50 -16.71
N THR A 72 12.27 23.17 -15.90
CA THR A 72 11.11 23.95 -16.39
C THR A 72 11.51 25.15 -17.25
N THR A 73 12.77 25.59 -17.17
CA THR A 73 13.29 26.73 -17.93
C THR A 73 13.78 26.36 -19.34
N LYS A 74 13.78 25.08 -19.69
CA LYS A 74 14.38 24.55 -20.95
C LYS A 74 13.39 23.61 -21.65
N PRO A 75 13.43 23.53 -23.01
CA PRO A 75 12.69 22.48 -23.71
C PRO A 75 13.15 21.09 -23.25
N LEU A 76 12.20 20.24 -22.85
CA LEU A 76 12.50 18.86 -22.52
C LEU A 76 12.64 18.03 -23.81
N PRO A 77 13.69 17.20 -23.92
CA PRO A 77 13.78 16.26 -25.04
C PRO A 77 12.69 15.20 -24.91
N LEU A 78 11.96 14.97 -25.98
CA LEU A 78 10.92 13.97 -26.06
C LEU A 78 11.30 12.86 -27.03
N MET A 79 10.83 11.66 -26.78
CA MET A 79 10.96 10.48 -27.62
C MET A 79 9.60 9.79 -27.68
N SER A 80 9.20 9.29 -28.84
CA SER A 80 7.97 8.51 -28.94
C SER A 80 8.10 7.18 -28.18
N LEU A 81 6.98 6.60 -27.75
CA LEU A 81 6.99 5.29 -27.09
C LEU A 81 7.51 4.20 -28.02
N ASP A 82 7.18 4.27 -29.34
CA ASP A 82 7.64 3.31 -30.32
C ASP A 82 9.16 3.39 -30.52
N ASP A 83 9.72 4.59 -30.63
CA ASP A 83 11.18 4.78 -30.73
C ASP A 83 11.87 4.30 -29.45
N ALA A 84 11.32 4.62 -28.28
CA ALA A 84 11.86 4.17 -27.01
C ALA A 84 11.88 2.64 -26.92
N LYS A 85 10.82 1.97 -27.36
CA LYS A 85 10.73 0.50 -27.43
C LYS A 85 11.75 -0.08 -28.42
N GLN A 86 11.86 0.48 -29.61
CA GLN A 86 12.82 0.03 -30.63
C GLN A 86 14.28 0.16 -30.16
N HIS A 87 14.59 1.19 -29.38
CA HIS A 87 15.92 1.38 -28.79
C HIS A 87 16.14 0.59 -27.49
N GLY A 88 15.18 -0.22 -27.05
CA GLY A 88 15.27 -0.99 -25.79
C GLY A 88 15.25 -0.13 -24.52
N LEU A 89 14.80 1.13 -24.63
CA LEU A 89 14.71 2.08 -23.54
C LEU A 89 13.33 2.08 -22.84
N LEU A 90 12.34 1.39 -23.40
CA LEU A 90 11.03 1.18 -22.81
C LEU A 90 10.74 -0.31 -22.69
N VAL A 91 10.41 -0.74 -21.48
CA VAL A 91 9.93 -2.10 -21.18
C VAL A 91 8.58 -1.98 -20.51
N TRP A 92 7.56 -2.58 -21.13
CA TRP A 92 6.25 -2.69 -20.51
C TRP A 92 6.26 -3.76 -19.42
N LEU A 93 5.71 -3.42 -18.25
CA LEU A 93 5.47 -4.36 -17.18
C LEU A 93 4.11 -5.01 -17.44
N GLU A 94 4.17 -6.25 -17.90
CA GLU A 94 3.02 -7.06 -18.28
C GLU A 94 2.67 -8.08 -17.16
N ASP A 95 1.83 -9.05 -17.47
CA ASP A 95 1.27 -10.00 -16.50
C ASP A 95 2.30 -10.75 -15.66
N ASP A 96 3.47 -11.07 -16.21
CA ASP A 96 4.56 -11.77 -15.51
C ASP A 96 5.08 -10.97 -14.31
N TYR A 97 5.12 -9.64 -14.44
CA TYR A 97 5.49 -8.75 -13.34
C TYR A 97 4.45 -8.77 -12.21
N TYR A 98 3.16 -8.67 -12.56
CA TYR A 98 2.07 -8.73 -11.58
C TYR A 98 1.98 -10.10 -10.91
N GLN A 99 2.22 -11.18 -11.65
CA GLN A 99 2.33 -12.54 -11.09
C GLN A 99 3.50 -12.66 -10.11
N THR A 100 4.63 -11.99 -10.40
CA THR A 100 5.79 -11.96 -9.48
C THR A 100 5.43 -11.26 -8.17
N TYR A 101 4.72 -10.14 -8.23
CA TYR A 101 4.21 -9.46 -7.02
C TYR A 101 3.27 -10.39 -6.24
N ARG A 102 2.23 -10.95 -6.87
CA ARG A 102 1.29 -11.91 -6.25
C ARG A 102 2.02 -13.05 -5.53
N LYS A 103 2.91 -13.71 -6.24
CA LYS A 103 3.68 -14.83 -5.69
C LYS A 103 4.49 -14.38 -4.47
N THR A 104 5.16 -13.24 -4.56
CA THR A 104 5.98 -12.71 -3.46
C THR A 104 5.12 -12.36 -2.25
N MET A 105 3.94 -11.76 -2.44
CA MET A 105 3.02 -11.44 -1.33
C MET A 105 2.48 -12.72 -0.68
N ASN A 106 2.06 -13.71 -1.46
CA ASN A 106 1.60 -15.00 -0.93
C ASN A 106 2.70 -15.75 -0.16
N GLU A 107 3.94 -15.71 -0.63
CA GLU A 107 5.09 -16.30 0.09
C GLU A 107 5.45 -15.53 1.36
N ASN A 108 5.15 -14.22 1.42
CA ASN A 108 5.39 -13.37 2.58
C ASN A 108 4.21 -13.37 3.57
N ALA A 109 3.07 -13.88 3.17
CA ALA A 109 1.89 -13.92 4.02
C ALA A 109 2.12 -14.84 5.23
N LEU A 110 1.89 -14.29 6.43
CA LEU A 110 2.02 -15.03 7.69
C LEU A 110 0.71 -15.75 8.04
N LEU A 111 0.13 -16.41 7.04
CA LEU A 111 -1.04 -17.26 7.24
C LEU A 111 -0.61 -18.61 7.78
N THR A 112 -1.30 -19.08 8.81
CA THR A 112 -1.07 -20.43 9.35
C THR A 112 -2.10 -21.41 8.79
N PRO A 113 -1.84 -22.73 8.76
CA PRO A 113 -2.82 -23.72 8.32
C PRO A 113 -4.14 -23.68 9.09
N ASP A 114 -4.14 -23.15 10.31
CA ASP A 114 -5.31 -23.04 11.18
C ASP A 114 -6.12 -21.75 10.93
N ASN A 115 -5.68 -20.87 10.03
CA ASN A 115 -6.41 -19.66 9.70
C ASN A 115 -7.78 -20.01 9.12
N ASN A 116 -8.80 -19.37 9.65
CA ASN A 116 -10.15 -19.53 9.12
C ASN A 116 -10.33 -18.66 7.87
N THR A 117 -10.27 -19.27 6.70
CA THR A 117 -10.53 -18.61 5.40
C THR A 117 -12.03 -18.66 5.01
N ASP A 118 -12.90 -19.23 5.85
CA ASP A 118 -14.34 -19.32 5.60
C ASP A 118 -15.11 -18.04 5.97
N ILE A 119 -14.43 -16.97 6.30
CA ILE A 119 -15.04 -15.66 6.54
C ILE A 119 -15.53 -15.05 5.24
N SER A 120 -16.60 -14.26 5.33
CA SER A 120 -17.18 -13.51 4.22
C SER A 120 -16.75 -12.04 4.28
N ILE A 121 -16.32 -11.53 3.14
CA ILE A 121 -15.70 -10.20 3.00
C ILE A 121 -16.51 -9.36 2.02
N ALA A 122 -16.96 -8.18 2.44
CA ALA A 122 -17.38 -7.13 1.54
C ALA A 122 -16.18 -6.21 1.26
N TYR A 123 -15.94 -5.83 0.00
CA TYR A 123 -14.76 -5.07 -0.39
C TYR A 123 -15.11 -3.89 -1.29
N THR A 124 -14.33 -2.80 -1.18
CA THR A 124 -14.36 -1.69 -2.13
C THR A 124 -12.97 -1.15 -2.42
N ALA A 125 -12.71 -0.80 -3.67
CA ALA A 125 -11.55 -0.05 -4.12
C ALA A 125 -11.80 1.46 -4.20
N MET A 126 -12.98 1.95 -3.84
CA MET A 126 -13.36 3.38 -3.89
C MET A 126 -13.06 4.05 -5.23
N HIS A 127 -13.42 3.41 -6.36
CA HIS A 127 -13.07 3.83 -7.72
C HIS A 127 -11.55 3.88 -7.98
N GLY A 128 -10.76 3.24 -7.14
CA GLY A 128 -9.32 3.16 -7.27
C GLY A 128 -8.84 1.96 -8.07
N VAL A 129 -7.54 1.75 -8.05
CA VAL A 129 -6.85 0.77 -8.89
C VAL A 129 -6.59 -0.58 -8.21
N GLY A 130 -7.05 -0.74 -6.95
CA GLY A 130 -6.72 -1.92 -6.12
C GLY A 130 -7.52 -3.17 -6.39
N ALA A 131 -8.75 -3.07 -6.99
CA ALA A 131 -9.73 -4.16 -6.98
C ALA A 131 -9.21 -5.49 -7.52
N ASN A 132 -8.66 -5.49 -8.73
CA ASN A 132 -8.20 -6.72 -9.37
C ASN A 132 -7.13 -7.44 -8.55
N MET A 133 -6.18 -6.70 -7.99
CA MET A 133 -5.09 -7.29 -7.22
C MET A 133 -5.58 -7.75 -5.84
N ALA A 134 -6.36 -6.94 -5.13
CA ALA A 134 -6.91 -7.30 -3.83
C ALA A 134 -7.79 -8.56 -3.89
N GLU A 135 -8.73 -8.62 -4.85
CA GLU A 135 -9.59 -9.79 -5.06
C GLU A 135 -8.76 -11.05 -5.38
N THR A 136 -7.71 -10.87 -6.18
CA THR A 136 -6.84 -11.97 -6.59
C THR A 136 -6.01 -12.48 -5.41
N LEU A 137 -5.40 -11.59 -4.62
CA LEU A 137 -4.62 -11.97 -3.43
C LEU A 137 -5.49 -12.64 -2.37
N LEU A 138 -6.71 -12.14 -2.15
CA LEU A 138 -7.67 -12.78 -1.26
C LEU A 138 -8.03 -14.20 -1.72
N ALA A 139 -8.27 -14.38 -3.03
CA ALA A 139 -8.56 -15.70 -3.60
C ALA A 139 -7.36 -16.66 -3.48
N ASP A 140 -6.14 -16.16 -3.73
CA ASP A 140 -4.90 -16.94 -3.59
C ASP A 140 -4.66 -17.35 -2.12
N ALA A 141 -5.02 -16.49 -1.18
CA ALA A 141 -4.95 -16.76 0.25
C ALA A 141 -6.06 -17.70 0.76
N GLY A 142 -6.99 -18.11 -0.12
CA GLY A 142 -8.06 -19.06 0.19
C GLY A 142 -9.41 -18.43 0.56
N PHE A 143 -9.53 -17.12 0.58
CA PHE A 143 -10.80 -16.44 0.86
C PHE A 143 -11.72 -16.48 -0.37
N GLN A 144 -12.74 -17.32 -0.33
CA GLN A 144 -13.62 -17.54 -1.48
C GLN A 144 -14.94 -16.74 -1.42
N LYS A 145 -15.27 -16.18 -0.26
CA LYS A 145 -16.53 -15.43 -0.03
C LYS A 145 -16.26 -13.92 -0.04
N VAL A 146 -15.82 -13.40 -1.19
CA VAL A 146 -15.54 -11.98 -1.38
C VAL A 146 -16.59 -11.37 -2.30
N ALA A 147 -17.24 -10.28 -1.87
CA ALA A 147 -18.17 -9.49 -2.65
C ALA A 147 -17.70 -8.05 -2.76
N SER A 148 -17.53 -7.54 -3.97
CA SER A 148 -17.06 -6.17 -4.21
C SER A 148 -18.22 -5.23 -4.55
N VAL A 149 -18.12 -3.98 -4.09
CA VAL A 149 -19.04 -2.89 -4.47
C VAL A 149 -18.86 -2.61 -5.96
N LYS A 150 -19.83 -3.00 -6.77
CA LYS A 150 -19.74 -2.94 -8.24
C LYS A 150 -19.52 -1.53 -8.78
N GLU A 151 -20.19 -0.56 -8.19
CA GLU A 151 -20.15 0.85 -8.57
C GLU A 151 -18.78 1.50 -8.30
N GLN A 152 -18.01 0.92 -7.38
CA GLN A 152 -16.70 1.45 -6.93
C GLN A 152 -15.53 0.55 -7.34
N ARG A 153 -15.78 -0.53 -8.13
CA ARG A 153 -14.77 -1.52 -8.44
C ARG A 153 -13.78 -1.06 -9.51
N GLU A 154 -14.31 -0.46 -10.57
CA GLU A 154 -13.48 -0.01 -11.69
C GLU A 154 -12.91 1.40 -11.41
N PRO A 155 -11.67 1.67 -11.85
CA PRO A 155 -11.06 2.98 -11.67
C PRO A 155 -11.84 4.09 -12.35
N ASP A 156 -12.21 5.12 -11.57
CA ASP A 156 -12.85 6.33 -12.07
C ASP A 156 -12.34 7.56 -11.29
N GLY A 157 -11.48 8.35 -11.92
CA GLY A 157 -10.88 9.52 -11.30
C GLY A 157 -11.83 10.67 -10.99
N SER A 158 -13.12 10.55 -11.35
CA SER A 158 -14.16 11.49 -10.93
C SER A 158 -14.80 11.14 -9.59
N PHE A 159 -14.57 9.93 -9.06
CA PHE A 159 -15.09 9.41 -7.79
C PHE A 159 -16.61 9.64 -7.59
N PRO A 160 -17.47 9.18 -8.50
CA PRO A 160 -18.86 9.64 -8.59
C PRO A 160 -19.74 9.28 -7.37
N THR A 161 -19.31 8.38 -6.51
CA THR A 161 -20.09 7.94 -5.33
C THR A 161 -19.52 8.42 -4.01
N VAL A 162 -18.36 9.08 -4.00
CA VAL A 162 -17.71 9.60 -2.79
C VAL A 162 -17.18 11.01 -3.04
N ASN A 163 -17.46 11.94 -2.13
CA ASN A 163 -16.96 13.32 -2.25
C ASN A 163 -15.46 13.43 -1.96
N PHE A 164 -14.97 12.55 -1.09
CA PHE A 164 -13.58 12.49 -0.70
C PHE A 164 -13.20 10.99 -0.59
N PRO A 165 -12.36 10.47 -1.50
CA PRO A 165 -12.09 9.02 -1.58
C PRO A 165 -11.07 8.55 -0.53
N ASN A 166 -11.27 8.93 0.73
CA ASN A 166 -10.49 8.52 1.89
C ASN A 166 -11.37 7.65 2.80
N PRO A 167 -11.01 6.41 3.11
CA PRO A 167 -11.78 5.55 4.00
C PRO A 167 -12.08 6.14 5.38
N GLU A 168 -11.29 7.09 5.86
CA GLU A 168 -11.50 7.76 7.16
C GLU A 168 -12.59 8.84 7.10
N GLU A 169 -12.98 9.29 5.90
CA GLU A 169 -13.99 10.32 5.74
C GLU A 169 -15.40 9.78 5.97
N ALA A 170 -16.25 10.64 6.54
CA ALA A 170 -17.64 10.28 6.79
C ALA A 170 -18.35 9.91 5.49
N GLY A 171 -18.99 8.74 5.47
CA GLY A 171 -19.72 8.22 4.32
C GLY A 171 -18.88 7.42 3.30
N ALA A 172 -17.54 7.49 3.34
CA ALA A 172 -16.70 6.78 2.40
C ALA A 172 -16.87 5.25 2.47
N MET A 173 -17.10 4.71 3.66
CA MET A 173 -17.33 3.29 3.91
C MET A 173 -18.80 2.85 3.77
N ASP A 174 -19.75 3.77 3.53
CA ASP A 174 -21.19 3.46 3.59
C ASP A 174 -21.60 2.38 2.59
N MET A 175 -21.11 2.44 1.33
CA MET A 175 -21.48 1.47 0.30
C MET A 175 -20.96 0.06 0.61
N VAL A 176 -19.73 -0.06 1.09
CA VAL A 176 -19.17 -1.38 1.42
C VAL A 176 -19.81 -1.96 2.68
N MET A 177 -20.14 -1.13 3.67
CA MET A 177 -20.90 -1.59 4.85
C MET A 177 -22.34 -1.98 4.48
N ALA A 178 -22.99 -1.25 3.56
CA ALA A 178 -24.30 -1.61 3.06
C ALA A 178 -24.26 -2.94 2.27
N LEU A 179 -23.25 -3.12 1.42
CA LEU A 179 -23.01 -4.40 0.76
C LEU A 179 -22.80 -5.52 1.79
N GLY A 180 -21.95 -5.28 2.80
CA GLY A 180 -21.71 -6.23 3.89
C GLY A 180 -23.00 -6.69 4.56
N LYS A 181 -23.91 -5.77 4.89
CA LYS A 181 -25.25 -6.10 5.43
C LYS A 181 -26.06 -6.96 4.46
N SER A 182 -26.03 -6.64 3.16
CA SER A 182 -26.85 -7.34 2.16
C SER A 182 -26.40 -8.78 1.89
N VAL A 183 -25.10 -9.07 2.02
CA VAL A 183 -24.51 -10.40 1.81
C VAL A 183 -24.13 -11.10 3.12
N ASP A 184 -24.48 -10.52 4.24
CA ASP A 184 -24.16 -11.01 5.60
C ASP A 184 -22.66 -11.22 5.83
N ALA A 185 -21.82 -10.29 5.33
CA ALA A 185 -20.37 -10.40 5.45
C ALA A 185 -19.91 -10.25 6.91
N ASP A 186 -18.82 -10.94 7.26
CA ASP A 186 -18.20 -10.85 8.59
C ASP A 186 -17.43 -9.55 8.77
N ILE A 187 -16.77 -9.09 7.69
CA ILE A 187 -16.02 -7.84 7.65
C ILE A 187 -16.30 -7.06 6.37
N ALA A 188 -16.10 -5.75 6.44
CA ALA A 188 -16.15 -4.85 5.29
C ALA A 188 -14.82 -4.12 5.16
N CYS A 189 -14.13 -4.29 4.03
CA CYS A 189 -12.79 -3.77 3.78
C CYS A 189 -12.78 -2.75 2.65
N ALA A 190 -11.82 -1.82 2.71
CA ALA A 190 -11.59 -0.83 1.66
C ALA A 190 -10.11 -0.55 1.46
N ASN A 191 -9.73 -0.29 0.21
CA ASN A 191 -8.51 0.45 -0.12
C ASN A 191 -8.87 1.87 -0.54
N ASP A 192 -7.94 2.79 -0.34
CA ASP A 192 -7.99 4.10 -0.98
C ASP A 192 -7.63 4.00 -2.49
N PRO A 193 -7.78 5.05 -3.30
CA PRO A 193 -7.69 4.93 -4.76
C PRO A 193 -6.37 4.36 -5.30
N ASP A 194 -5.23 4.61 -4.66
CA ASP A 194 -3.95 4.05 -5.10
C ASP A 194 -3.51 2.82 -4.29
N ALA A 195 -4.43 2.29 -3.45
CA ALA A 195 -4.35 1.03 -2.72
C ALA A 195 -3.11 0.91 -1.80
N ASP A 196 -2.60 2.03 -1.31
CA ASP A 196 -1.53 2.00 -0.31
C ASP A 196 -2.09 1.99 1.13
N ARG A 197 -3.40 2.24 1.32
CA ARG A 197 -4.09 2.16 2.61
C ARG A 197 -5.06 0.99 2.67
N PHE A 198 -5.33 0.54 3.89
CA PHE A 198 -6.31 -0.50 4.17
C PHE A 198 -7.21 -0.08 5.34
N ALA A 199 -8.51 -0.17 5.13
CA ALA A 199 -9.52 0.06 6.16
C ALA A 199 -10.37 -1.18 6.36
N VAL A 200 -10.83 -1.40 7.58
CA VAL A 200 -11.71 -2.52 7.92
C VAL A 200 -12.79 -2.08 8.92
N ALA A 201 -14.01 -2.52 8.66
CA ALA A 201 -15.12 -2.47 9.60
C ALA A 201 -15.54 -3.90 9.94
N VAL A 202 -15.80 -4.14 11.21
CA VAL A 202 -16.21 -5.44 11.75
C VAL A 202 -17.68 -5.43 12.04
N LYS A 203 -18.36 -6.57 11.77
CA LYS A 203 -19.77 -6.76 12.09
C LYS A 203 -19.96 -6.93 13.59
N ARG A 204 -20.82 -6.12 14.18
CA ARG A 204 -21.19 -6.21 15.58
C ARG A 204 -22.34 -7.20 15.81
N PRO A 205 -22.59 -7.62 17.07
CA PRO A 205 -23.70 -8.52 17.39
C PRO A 205 -25.09 -7.99 17.01
N ASP A 206 -25.24 -6.65 16.89
CA ASP A 206 -26.50 -6.02 16.46
C ASP A 206 -26.66 -5.99 14.92
N GLY A 207 -25.68 -6.53 14.18
CA GLY A 207 -25.66 -6.55 12.72
C GLY A 207 -25.12 -5.27 12.05
N GLU A 208 -24.81 -4.24 12.85
CA GLU A 208 -24.18 -3.02 12.35
C GLU A 208 -22.67 -3.20 12.20
N TYR A 209 -22.06 -2.41 11.30
CA TYR A 209 -20.61 -2.42 11.14
C TYR A 209 -19.97 -1.28 11.93
N GLN A 210 -18.83 -1.58 12.53
CA GLN A 210 -18.00 -0.62 13.22
C GLN A 210 -16.64 -0.57 12.56
N MET A 211 -16.28 0.57 11.99
CA MET A 211 -14.93 0.81 11.47
C MET A 211 -13.91 0.80 12.60
N LEU A 212 -12.82 0.08 12.42
CA LEU A 212 -11.67 0.12 13.31
C LEU A 212 -10.78 1.30 12.93
N THR A 213 -10.22 1.96 13.94
CA THR A 213 -9.21 3.00 13.71
C THR A 213 -7.89 2.37 13.24
N GLY A 214 -7.04 3.13 12.55
CA GLY A 214 -5.71 2.66 12.15
C GLY A 214 -4.87 2.18 13.32
N ASP A 215 -4.99 2.80 14.48
CA ASP A 215 -4.32 2.35 15.70
C ASP A 215 -4.84 1.00 16.23
N GLN A 216 -6.14 0.74 16.12
CA GLN A 216 -6.71 -0.56 16.50
C GLN A 216 -6.21 -1.65 15.56
N VAL A 217 -6.28 -1.41 14.24
CA VAL A 217 -5.79 -2.35 13.22
C VAL A 217 -4.29 -2.57 13.36
N GLY A 218 -3.50 -1.50 13.48
CA GLY A 218 -2.05 -1.58 13.65
C GLY A 218 -1.63 -2.32 14.92
N SER A 219 -2.39 -2.16 16.02
CA SER A 219 -2.14 -2.90 17.26
C SER A 219 -2.48 -4.39 17.12
N LEU A 220 -3.60 -4.73 16.48
CA LEU A 220 -3.99 -6.11 16.20
C LEU A 220 -2.98 -6.81 15.28
N PHE A 221 -2.55 -6.16 14.20
CA PHE A 221 -1.51 -6.69 13.31
C PHE A 221 -0.20 -6.89 14.04
N GLY A 222 0.24 -5.88 14.82
CA GLY A 222 1.47 -5.97 15.59
C GLY A 222 1.48 -7.14 16.56
N ASP A 223 0.39 -7.38 17.28
CA ASP A 223 0.26 -8.51 18.21
C ASP A 223 0.28 -9.86 17.48
N TYR A 224 -0.58 -10.02 16.45
CA TYR A 224 -0.67 -11.23 15.64
C TYR A 224 0.66 -11.61 14.97
N LEU A 225 1.35 -10.64 14.39
CA LEU A 225 2.61 -10.86 13.69
C LEU A 225 3.74 -11.21 14.66
N LEU A 226 3.78 -10.55 15.82
CA LEU A 226 4.79 -10.82 16.85
C LEU A 226 4.57 -12.15 17.59
N GLU A 227 3.35 -12.68 17.64
CA GLU A 227 3.11 -14.05 18.10
C GLU A 227 3.85 -15.07 17.23
N GLN A 228 3.95 -14.80 15.92
CA GLN A 228 4.59 -15.71 14.98
C GLN A 228 6.10 -15.46 14.83
N GLN A 229 6.54 -14.20 14.94
CA GLN A 229 7.93 -13.80 14.82
C GLN A 229 8.35 -12.91 16.00
N PRO A 230 8.52 -13.47 17.21
CA PRO A 230 9.05 -12.73 18.35
C PRO A 230 10.48 -12.27 18.07
N ASN A 231 10.96 -11.28 18.77
CA ASN A 231 12.28 -10.65 18.60
C ASN A 231 12.46 -9.86 17.29
N ALA A 232 11.39 -9.60 16.54
CA ALA A 232 11.45 -8.78 15.34
C ALA A 232 11.53 -7.27 15.66
N LEU A 233 11.76 -6.45 14.63
CA LEU A 233 11.70 -4.99 14.69
C LEU A 233 10.34 -4.52 14.20
N VAL A 234 9.62 -3.75 15.04
CA VAL A 234 8.34 -3.13 14.69
C VAL A 234 8.34 -1.64 15.02
N GLY A 235 7.55 -0.84 14.30
CA GLY A 235 7.53 0.59 14.50
C GLY A 235 6.22 1.29 14.16
N ASN A 236 6.06 2.51 14.65
CA ASN A 236 4.99 3.40 14.24
C ASN A 236 5.38 4.88 14.38
N THR A 237 4.49 5.78 14.00
CA THR A 237 4.74 7.23 14.09
C THR A 237 4.50 7.75 15.52
N ILE A 238 5.07 8.92 15.82
CA ILE A 238 4.91 9.59 17.13
C ILE A 238 3.47 10.00 17.46
N VAL A 239 2.61 10.08 16.44
CA VAL A 239 1.19 10.43 16.60
C VAL A 239 0.29 9.21 16.73
N SER A 240 0.81 8.02 16.38
CA SER A 240 0.13 6.74 16.53
C SER A 240 0.12 6.27 17.99
N SER A 241 -0.73 5.30 18.30
CA SER A 241 -0.89 4.75 19.65
C SER A 241 0.40 4.14 20.20
N ARG A 242 0.63 4.32 21.49
CA ARG A 242 1.71 3.63 22.22
C ARG A 242 1.45 2.14 22.46
N MET A 243 0.29 1.62 22.06
CA MET A 243 -0.07 0.23 22.25
C MET A 243 0.96 -0.72 21.61
N LEU A 244 1.41 -0.42 20.37
CA LEU A 244 2.43 -1.23 19.70
C LEU A 244 3.74 -1.34 20.50
N SER A 245 4.16 -0.28 21.18
CA SER A 245 5.35 -0.31 22.06
C SER A 245 5.15 -1.28 23.24
N SER A 246 3.93 -1.34 23.80
CA SER A 246 3.62 -2.26 24.90
C SER A 246 3.54 -3.71 24.42
N ILE A 247 2.96 -3.94 23.25
CA ILE A 247 2.89 -5.24 22.57
C ILE A 247 4.31 -5.73 22.24
N ALA A 248 5.13 -4.91 21.60
CA ALA A 248 6.52 -5.26 21.29
C ALA A 248 7.30 -5.68 22.54
N LYS A 249 7.15 -4.94 23.63
CA LYS A 249 7.77 -5.30 24.91
C LYS A 249 7.28 -6.65 25.45
N ALA A 250 6.00 -6.95 25.32
CA ALA A 250 5.42 -8.20 25.79
C ALA A 250 5.96 -9.42 25.02
N HIS A 251 6.21 -9.26 23.72
CA HIS A 251 6.79 -10.29 22.84
C HIS A 251 8.34 -10.31 22.83
N GLY A 252 9.01 -9.41 23.54
CA GLY A 252 10.47 -9.30 23.52
C GLY A 252 11.03 -8.70 22.22
N ALA A 253 10.18 -8.06 21.43
CA ALA A 253 10.53 -7.44 20.17
C ALA A 253 11.19 -6.06 20.35
N GLN A 254 11.94 -5.63 19.36
CA GLN A 254 12.45 -4.26 19.28
C GLN A 254 11.39 -3.32 18.70
N TYR A 255 11.35 -2.12 19.25
CA TYR A 255 10.41 -1.08 18.85
C TYR A 255 11.13 0.23 18.54
N TYR A 256 10.73 0.85 17.42
CA TYR A 256 11.19 2.20 17.06
C TYR A 256 10.01 3.12 16.76
N GLN A 257 10.26 4.41 16.80
CA GLN A 257 9.27 5.44 16.53
C GLN A 257 9.87 6.55 15.67
N THR A 258 9.08 7.07 14.72
CA THR A 258 9.53 8.12 13.81
C THR A 258 8.59 9.31 13.81
N LEU A 259 8.99 10.38 13.14
CA LEU A 259 8.07 11.43 12.73
C LEU A 259 7.02 10.88 11.77
N THR A 260 5.91 11.59 11.62
CA THR A 260 4.84 11.27 10.65
C THR A 260 5.39 11.27 9.22
N GLY A 261 4.93 10.31 8.45
CA GLY A 261 5.33 10.08 7.07
C GLY A 261 6.02 8.73 6.90
N PHE A 262 5.41 7.87 6.10
CA PHE A 262 5.83 6.48 5.91
C PHE A 262 7.28 6.37 5.42
N LYS A 263 7.75 7.37 4.66
CA LYS A 263 9.16 7.49 4.27
C LYS A 263 10.14 7.41 5.45
N TRP A 264 9.76 7.95 6.62
CA TRP A 264 10.59 7.87 7.82
C TRP A 264 10.54 6.47 8.44
N LEU A 265 9.35 5.87 8.51
CA LEU A 265 9.19 4.52 9.05
C LEU A 265 10.08 3.52 8.32
N THR A 266 10.04 3.52 6.99
CA THR A 266 10.76 2.54 6.19
C THR A 266 12.27 2.80 6.13
N ASN A 267 12.71 4.05 5.97
CA ASN A 267 14.16 4.35 5.96
C ASN A 267 14.80 4.07 7.32
N VAL A 268 14.13 4.41 8.43
CA VAL A 268 14.65 4.10 9.78
C VAL A 268 14.62 2.60 10.06
N ALA A 269 13.61 1.88 9.58
CA ALA A 269 13.58 0.41 9.67
C ALA A 269 14.80 -0.24 9.00
N MET A 270 15.12 0.20 7.78
CA MET A 270 16.30 -0.30 7.04
C MET A 270 17.63 -0.04 7.77
N GLU A 271 17.71 1.06 8.53
CA GLU A 271 18.89 1.39 9.33
C GLU A 271 18.99 0.58 10.62
N GLN A 272 17.86 0.18 11.19
CA GLN A 272 17.79 -0.48 12.51
C GLN A 272 17.62 -1.99 12.44
N GLU A 273 17.14 -2.54 11.31
CA GLU A 273 17.01 -3.99 11.18
C GLU A 273 18.37 -4.69 11.24
N THR A 274 18.37 -5.86 11.84
CA THR A 274 19.56 -6.73 11.93
C THR A 274 19.14 -8.17 11.64
N GLU A 275 20.13 -9.06 11.43
CA GLU A 275 19.83 -10.50 11.26
C GLU A 275 19.08 -11.11 12.47
N THR A 276 19.33 -10.60 13.67
CA THR A 276 18.68 -11.07 14.90
C THR A 276 17.35 -10.39 15.19
N ASN A 277 17.12 -9.22 14.63
CA ASN A 277 15.90 -8.43 14.76
C ASN A 277 15.48 -7.92 13.38
N PRO A 278 15.01 -8.79 12.49
CA PRO A 278 14.58 -8.40 11.16
C PRO A 278 13.34 -7.52 11.24
N PHE A 279 13.20 -6.61 10.29
CA PHE A 279 11.99 -5.80 10.19
C PHE A 279 10.77 -6.67 9.90
N LEU A 280 9.71 -6.49 10.67
CA LEU A 280 8.48 -7.26 10.55
C LEU A 280 7.28 -6.39 10.18
N PHE A 281 7.10 -5.25 10.84
CA PHE A 281 5.87 -4.47 10.72
C PHE A 281 6.06 -3.01 11.11
N ALA A 282 5.39 -2.13 10.36
CA ALA A 282 5.21 -0.75 10.79
C ALA A 282 3.86 -0.20 10.33
N TYR A 283 3.34 0.82 11.05
CA TYR A 283 2.09 1.47 10.68
C TYR A 283 2.04 2.96 11.02
N GLU A 284 1.19 3.66 10.29
CA GLU A 284 0.64 4.99 10.60
C GLU A 284 -0.84 4.85 10.94
N GLU A 285 -1.32 5.60 11.93
CA GLU A 285 -2.74 5.64 12.32
C GLU A 285 -3.67 6.02 11.18
N ALA A 286 -3.16 6.73 10.17
CA ALA A 286 -3.86 7.10 8.94
C ALA A 286 -4.00 5.93 7.94
N LEU A 287 -4.29 4.71 8.45
CA LEU A 287 -4.58 3.49 7.69
C LEU A 287 -3.43 2.97 6.82
N GLY A 288 -2.19 3.35 7.11
CA GLY A 288 -1.02 2.89 6.38
C GLY A 288 -0.27 1.79 7.13
N TYR A 289 -0.04 0.66 6.48
CA TYR A 289 0.64 -0.50 7.06
C TYR A 289 1.67 -1.07 6.10
N THR A 290 2.71 -1.70 6.63
CA THR A 290 3.63 -2.55 5.86
C THR A 290 4.00 -3.79 6.65
N VAL A 291 3.99 -4.95 6.00
CA VAL A 291 4.35 -6.24 6.59
C VAL A 291 5.57 -6.80 5.89
N GLY A 292 6.63 -7.06 6.65
CA GLY A 292 7.89 -7.55 6.12
C GLY A 292 8.61 -6.53 5.24
N ASN A 293 9.60 -6.99 4.48
CA ASN A 293 10.55 -6.15 3.75
C ASN A 293 10.47 -6.30 2.21
N LYS A 294 9.32 -6.76 1.69
CA LYS A 294 9.14 -6.93 0.24
C LYS A 294 8.71 -5.63 -0.43
N VAL A 295 7.87 -4.86 0.24
CA VAL A 295 7.48 -3.49 -0.15
C VAL A 295 7.92 -2.54 0.94
N TRP A 296 8.75 -1.56 0.61
CA TRP A 296 9.26 -0.56 1.55
C TRP A 296 8.43 0.73 1.52
N ASP A 297 7.14 0.56 1.47
CA ASP A 297 6.12 1.61 1.63
C ASP A 297 4.85 0.98 2.21
N LYS A 298 3.81 1.79 2.39
CA LYS A 298 2.48 1.29 2.72
C LYS A 298 2.01 0.33 1.62
N ASP A 299 1.49 -0.79 2.04
CA ASP A 299 0.85 -1.76 1.16
C ASP A 299 -0.51 -2.13 1.75
N GLY A 300 -1.59 -1.70 1.10
CA GLY A 300 -2.95 -1.98 1.49
C GLY A 300 -3.51 -3.28 0.88
N LEU A 301 -2.69 -3.98 0.07
CA LEU A 301 -3.06 -5.20 -0.66
C LEU A 301 -2.63 -6.51 0.08
#